data_78ee21438fcb952e59c4f257f04463ee
#
_entry.id   78ee21438fcb952e59c4f257f04463ee
#
_cell.length_a   1.000
_cell.length_b   1.000
_cell.length_c   1.000
_cell.angle_alpha   90.00
_cell.angle_beta   90.00
_cell.angle_gamma   90.00
#
_symmetry.space_group_name_H-M   'P 1'
#
loop_
_entity.id
_entity.type
_entity.pdbx_description
1 polymer ?
#
loop_
_entity_poly.entity_id
_entity_poly.type
_entity_poly.pdbx_seq_one_letter_code
_entity_poly.pdbx_strand_id
1 'polypeptide(L)'
;SATSKPTGWDEAVVDLAGATISVKAPSAEDIESGDAVKTGSFSFTGYTPGGTLVSATLFAGIVTTKDISAEVANSYIVSEPETNYLIDATRKSDGSLLATSYVDVVWQTASGFVQYADFEDGKASFYIGADSDDATKIKQGNAVIGAYNADDELIWSWHIWATDYDPDAEGGTVVFNDYTLMNRNLGAQANDNSTTDKILASYGLYYQWGRKDPFIGPNTYQGSEGSGASMYSGSGSRVYLKMSESSAETGTMEYAIRNPLVFITGVADTDNDWLWSGRSNGLWSADDNVADKSVNDPCPYGWRVAPSGAFADLRIVGTPAVGDET
;
A
#
# COMPACT_ATOMS: atom_id res chain seq x y z
N SER A 1 27.77 -19.27 4.20
CA SER A 1 27.88 -17.89 4.76
C SER A 1 27.10 -16.94 3.87
N ALA A 2 26.62 -15.83 4.44
CA ALA A 2 26.08 -14.74 3.65
C ALA A 2 27.17 -14.13 2.75
N THR A 3 26.76 -13.65 1.57
CA THR A 3 27.63 -12.87 0.65
C THR A 3 27.69 -11.40 1.03
N SER A 4 26.68 -10.91 1.75
CA SER A 4 26.66 -9.60 2.40
C SER A 4 25.85 -9.64 3.68
N LYS A 5 26.11 -8.72 4.59
CA LYS A 5 25.41 -8.59 5.87
C LYS A 5 25.26 -7.11 6.26
N PRO A 6 24.31 -6.77 7.13
CA PRO A 6 24.19 -5.41 7.67
C PRO A 6 25.39 -5.03 8.54
N THR A 7 25.69 -3.75 8.60
CA THR A 7 26.79 -3.22 9.42
C THR A 7 26.59 -3.56 10.90
N GLY A 8 27.64 -4.07 11.55
CA GLY A 8 27.65 -4.43 12.96
C GLY A 8 26.98 -5.75 13.32
N TRP A 9 26.33 -6.45 12.38
CA TRP A 9 25.73 -7.76 12.62
C TRP A 9 26.76 -8.87 12.53
N ASP A 10 26.58 -9.95 13.31
CA ASP A 10 27.39 -11.15 13.20
C ASP A 10 27.15 -11.88 11.86
N GLU A 11 28.07 -12.79 11.51
CA GLU A 11 27.86 -13.65 10.34
C GLU A 11 26.64 -14.56 10.53
N ALA A 12 25.86 -14.73 9.47
CA ALA A 12 24.74 -15.67 9.49
C ALA A 12 25.25 -17.12 9.51
N VAL A 13 24.67 -17.92 10.40
CA VAL A 13 24.92 -19.36 10.48
C VAL A 13 23.85 -20.10 9.71
N VAL A 14 24.27 -20.84 8.66
CA VAL A 14 23.37 -21.63 7.81
C VAL A 14 23.50 -23.09 8.21
N ASP A 15 22.40 -23.67 8.71
CA ASP A 15 22.28 -25.12 8.97
C ASP A 15 21.43 -25.73 7.83
N LEU A 16 22.09 -26.39 6.90
CA LEU A 16 21.44 -27.05 5.78
C LEU A 16 20.66 -28.30 6.20
N ALA A 17 21.08 -28.98 7.27
CA ALA A 17 20.39 -30.17 7.75
C ALA A 17 19.09 -29.84 8.47
N GLY A 18 19.11 -28.77 9.27
CA GLY A 18 17.93 -28.24 9.95
C GLY A 18 17.10 -27.28 9.10
N ALA A 19 17.55 -26.96 7.88
CA ALA A 19 16.94 -25.95 7.01
C ALA A 19 16.73 -24.60 7.71
N THR A 20 17.71 -24.16 8.52
CA THR A 20 17.63 -22.93 9.29
C THR A 20 18.76 -21.96 8.97
N ILE A 21 18.45 -20.66 9.11
CA ILE A 21 19.44 -19.59 9.10
C ILE A 21 19.31 -18.85 10.43
N SER A 22 20.39 -18.76 11.18
CA SER A 22 20.43 -18.05 12.45
C SER A 22 21.30 -16.81 12.31
N VAL A 23 20.83 -15.68 12.79
CA VAL A 23 21.57 -14.43 12.87
C VAL A 23 21.58 -13.93 14.32
N LYS A 24 22.67 -13.28 14.71
CA LYS A 24 22.76 -12.65 16.02
C LYS A 24 22.69 -11.15 15.86
N ALA A 25 21.75 -10.53 16.54
CA ALA A 25 21.59 -9.09 16.56
C ALA A 25 22.79 -8.40 17.25
N PRO A 26 23.16 -7.19 16.83
CA PRO A 26 24.14 -6.36 17.52
C PRO A 26 23.65 -5.95 18.91
N SER A 27 24.58 -5.49 19.74
CA SER A 27 24.24 -4.96 21.06
C SER A 27 23.57 -3.59 20.97
N ALA A 28 22.83 -3.20 22.01
CA ALA A 28 22.27 -1.85 22.10
C ALA A 28 23.38 -0.78 22.08
N GLU A 29 24.52 -1.06 22.70
CA GLU A 29 25.67 -0.14 22.75
C GLU A 29 26.25 0.10 21.34
N ASP A 30 26.39 -0.94 20.51
CA ASP A 30 26.88 -0.82 19.14
C ASP A 30 25.91 -0.04 18.24
N ILE A 31 24.60 -0.16 18.51
CA ILE A 31 23.56 0.62 17.79
C ILE A 31 23.60 2.09 18.22
N GLU A 32 23.68 2.37 19.52
CA GLU A 32 23.72 3.73 20.06
C GLU A 32 24.99 4.49 19.66
N SER A 33 26.13 3.78 19.55
CA SER A 33 27.38 4.37 19.06
C SER A 33 27.43 4.58 17.55
N GLY A 34 26.49 3.97 16.80
CA GLY A 34 26.48 3.98 15.34
C GLY A 34 27.39 2.94 14.67
N ASP A 35 27.98 2.03 15.46
CA ASP A 35 28.81 0.94 14.94
C ASP A 35 27.98 -0.18 14.31
N ALA A 36 26.68 -0.24 14.61
CA ALA A 36 25.73 -1.19 14.04
C ALA A 36 24.42 -0.52 13.61
N VAL A 37 23.76 -1.13 12.63
CA VAL A 37 22.42 -0.74 12.18
C VAL A 37 21.34 -1.63 12.78
N LYS A 38 20.15 -1.09 13.08
CA LYS A 38 19.04 -1.87 13.65
C LYS A 38 18.45 -2.88 12.68
N THR A 39 18.44 -2.54 11.38
CA THR A 39 17.81 -3.38 10.35
C THR A 39 18.70 -3.50 9.14
N GLY A 40 18.51 -4.57 8.39
CA GLY A 40 19.20 -4.75 7.12
C GLY A 40 19.01 -6.14 6.55
N SER A 41 19.63 -6.40 5.41
CA SER A 41 19.49 -7.66 4.71
C SER A 41 20.79 -8.44 4.63
N PHE A 42 20.69 -9.74 4.85
CA PHE A 42 21.72 -10.70 4.53
C PHE A 42 21.45 -11.25 3.13
N SER A 43 22.43 -11.23 2.26
CA SER A 43 22.33 -11.85 0.94
C SER A 43 23.06 -13.19 0.95
N PHE A 44 22.47 -14.19 0.33
CA PHE A 44 23.01 -15.52 0.19
C PHE A 44 23.04 -15.90 -1.28
N THR A 45 24.09 -16.61 -1.68
CA THR A 45 24.18 -17.28 -2.98
C THR A 45 24.58 -18.72 -2.80
N GLY A 46 24.05 -19.58 -3.62
CA GLY A 46 24.34 -21.00 -3.60
C GLY A 46 24.04 -21.66 -4.93
N TYR A 47 24.24 -22.97 -5.00
CA TYR A 47 23.93 -23.76 -6.19
C TYR A 47 22.98 -24.88 -5.82
N THR A 48 21.99 -25.10 -6.66
CA THR A 48 21.16 -26.30 -6.57
C THR A 48 22.01 -27.56 -6.83
N PRO A 49 21.54 -28.76 -6.46
CA PRO A 49 22.23 -30.01 -6.84
C PRO A 49 22.48 -30.16 -8.34
N GLY A 50 21.67 -29.51 -9.18
CA GLY A 50 21.84 -29.45 -10.62
C GLY A 50 22.79 -28.38 -11.13
N GLY A 51 23.45 -27.63 -10.23
CA GLY A 51 24.44 -26.60 -10.57
C GLY A 51 23.87 -25.24 -10.94
N THR A 52 22.57 -24.99 -10.77
CA THR A 52 21.95 -23.68 -11.01
C THR A 52 22.25 -22.75 -9.84
N LEU A 53 22.76 -21.56 -10.16
CA LEU A 53 22.96 -20.48 -9.17
C LEU A 53 21.61 -20.00 -8.65
N VAL A 54 21.49 -19.93 -7.33
CA VAL A 54 20.31 -19.38 -6.63
C VAL A 54 20.76 -18.31 -5.65
N SER A 55 19.91 -17.30 -5.45
CA SER A 55 20.13 -16.24 -4.48
C SER A 55 18.92 -16.13 -3.56
N ALA A 56 19.18 -15.77 -2.31
CA ALA A 56 18.15 -15.50 -1.31
C ALA A 56 18.55 -14.26 -0.49
N THR A 57 17.55 -13.56 0.02
CA THR A 57 17.76 -12.44 0.93
C THR A 57 16.94 -12.68 2.18
N LEU A 58 17.57 -12.51 3.34
CA LEU A 58 16.93 -12.53 4.65
C LEU A 58 16.98 -11.11 5.22
N PHE A 59 15.83 -10.52 5.46
CA PHE A 59 15.74 -9.28 6.23
C PHE A 59 15.84 -9.62 7.72
N ALA A 60 16.62 -8.84 8.46
CA ALA A 60 16.73 -8.95 9.90
C ALA A 60 16.62 -7.56 10.55
N GLY A 61 15.95 -7.47 11.69
CA GLY A 61 15.72 -6.19 12.34
C GLY A 61 15.43 -6.31 13.83
N ILE A 62 15.88 -5.30 14.57
CA ILE A 62 15.47 -5.03 15.95
C ILE A 62 14.41 -3.94 15.87
N VAL A 63 13.15 -4.33 15.78
CA VAL A 63 12.02 -3.43 15.52
C VAL A 63 10.90 -3.69 16.51
N THR A 64 10.07 -2.68 16.74
CA THR A 64 8.81 -2.84 17.46
C THR A 64 7.80 -3.56 16.55
N THR A 65 6.96 -4.41 17.11
CA THR A 65 5.84 -5.01 16.38
C THR A 65 4.53 -4.37 16.81
N LYS A 66 3.74 -3.90 15.86
CA LYS A 66 2.40 -3.35 16.08
C LYS A 66 1.37 -4.22 15.36
N ASP A 67 0.56 -4.90 16.15
CA ASP A 67 -0.52 -5.75 15.65
C ASP A 67 -1.80 -4.94 15.48
N ILE A 68 -2.19 -4.69 14.23
CA ILE A 68 -3.42 -4.01 13.82
C ILE A 68 -4.36 -4.97 13.08
N SER A 69 -4.20 -6.28 13.24
CA SER A 69 -5.00 -7.30 12.55
C SER A 69 -6.48 -7.29 12.93
N ALA A 70 -6.86 -6.63 14.02
CA ALA A 70 -8.27 -6.41 14.38
C ALA A 70 -8.95 -5.33 13.51
N GLU A 71 -8.18 -4.46 12.85
CA GLU A 71 -8.66 -3.33 12.05
C GLU A 71 -8.80 -3.76 10.58
N VAL A 72 -9.72 -4.69 10.28
CA VAL A 72 -9.84 -5.25 8.93
C VAL A 72 -10.36 -4.20 7.94
N ALA A 73 -9.54 -3.82 6.96
CA ALA A 73 -9.84 -2.82 5.95
C ALA A 73 -9.09 -3.10 4.63
N ASN A 74 -9.34 -2.32 3.60
CA ASN A 74 -8.57 -2.39 2.34
C ASN A 74 -7.40 -1.41 2.29
N SER A 75 -7.32 -0.48 3.24
CA SER A 75 -6.22 0.46 3.39
C SER A 75 -5.82 0.57 4.86
N TYR A 76 -4.52 0.72 5.09
CA TYR A 76 -3.96 0.89 6.43
C TYR A 76 -3.06 2.13 6.45
N ILE A 77 -3.34 3.04 7.39
CA ILE A 77 -2.45 4.16 7.71
C ILE A 77 -1.39 3.65 8.69
N VAL A 78 -0.12 3.84 8.36
CA VAL A 78 1.01 3.49 9.21
C VAL A 78 1.92 4.70 9.37
N SER A 79 2.27 5.04 10.60
CA SER A 79 2.97 6.30 10.92
C SER A 79 4.22 6.13 11.79
N GLU A 80 4.41 4.96 12.40
CA GLU A 80 5.52 4.74 13.31
C GLU A 80 6.74 4.21 12.56
N PRO A 81 7.89 4.90 12.61
CA PRO A 81 9.13 4.38 12.05
C PRO A 81 9.63 3.15 12.84
N GLU A 82 10.51 2.37 12.24
CA GLU A 82 11.14 1.21 12.88
C GLU A 82 10.13 0.20 13.46
N THR A 83 8.93 0.12 12.87
CA THR A 83 7.83 -0.72 13.34
C THR A 83 7.46 -1.76 12.28
N ASN A 84 7.40 -3.02 12.68
CA ASN A 84 6.84 -4.11 11.89
C ASN A 84 5.33 -4.17 12.15
N TYR A 85 4.51 -3.97 11.13
CA TYR A 85 3.06 -4.01 11.24
C TYR A 85 2.52 -5.38 10.89
N LEU A 86 1.49 -5.82 11.62
CA LEU A 86 0.78 -7.07 11.35
C LEU A 86 -0.69 -6.74 11.01
N ILE A 87 -1.17 -7.26 9.87
CA ILE A 87 -2.58 -7.19 9.45
C ILE A 87 -3.15 -8.60 9.28
N ASP A 88 -4.48 -8.75 9.39
CA ASP A 88 -5.13 -10.03 9.11
C ASP A 88 -5.13 -10.30 7.60
N ALA A 89 -4.48 -11.39 7.18
CA ALA A 89 -4.42 -11.82 5.80
C ALA A 89 -5.28 -13.06 5.52
N THR A 90 -6.16 -13.43 6.45
CA THR A 90 -7.05 -14.60 6.32
C THR A 90 -8.48 -14.24 5.99
N ARG A 91 -8.87 -12.95 6.07
CA ARG A 91 -10.25 -12.52 5.81
C ARG A 91 -10.35 -11.12 5.24
N LYS A 92 -11.46 -10.86 4.56
CA LYS A 92 -11.88 -9.56 4.08
C LYS A 92 -12.70 -8.84 5.15
N SER A 93 -13.00 -7.55 4.91
CA SER A 93 -13.80 -6.72 5.85
C SER A 93 -15.23 -7.20 6.08
N ASP A 94 -15.79 -8.00 5.17
CA ASP A 94 -17.10 -8.66 5.34
C ASP A 94 -17.03 -10.01 6.09
N GLY A 95 -15.84 -10.40 6.54
CA GLY A 95 -15.57 -11.66 7.25
C GLY A 95 -15.37 -12.87 6.32
N SER A 96 -15.49 -12.72 5.01
CA SER A 96 -15.23 -13.81 4.07
C SER A 96 -13.75 -14.21 4.09
N LEU A 97 -13.49 -15.53 4.01
CA LEU A 97 -12.15 -16.09 4.17
C LEU A 97 -11.30 -15.91 2.90
N LEU A 98 -10.00 -15.74 3.11
CA LEU A 98 -8.95 -15.75 2.12
C LEU A 98 -8.07 -17.00 2.32
N ALA A 99 -7.82 -17.73 1.25
CA ALA A 99 -6.90 -18.87 1.24
C ALA A 99 -5.47 -18.39 0.94
N THR A 100 -4.96 -17.49 1.77
CA THR A 100 -3.63 -16.92 1.60
C THR A 100 -2.54 -17.95 1.88
N SER A 101 -1.60 -18.09 0.95
CA SER A 101 -0.41 -18.94 1.08
C SER A 101 0.85 -18.10 1.30
N TYR A 102 0.92 -16.92 0.70
CA TYR A 102 2.00 -15.96 0.90
C TYR A 102 1.52 -14.54 0.54
N VAL A 103 2.32 -13.55 0.89
CA VAL A 103 2.13 -12.15 0.48
C VAL A 103 3.35 -11.62 -0.26
N ASP A 104 3.15 -10.68 -1.18
CA ASP A 104 4.24 -9.97 -1.86
C ASP A 104 3.78 -8.54 -2.20
N VAL A 105 4.74 -7.67 -2.47
CA VAL A 105 4.49 -6.28 -2.88
C VAL A 105 4.09 -6.24 -4.35
N VAL A 106 2.83 -5.89 -4.63
CA VAL A 106 2.31 -5.69 -5.98
C VAL A 106 2.94 -4.46 -6.62
N TRP A 107 2.95 -3.36 -5.89
CA TRP A 107 3.67 -2.14 -6.26
C TRP A 107 3.96 -1.25 -5.06
N GLN A 108 4.95 -0.38 -5.20
CA GLN A 108 5.37 0.61 -4.21
C GLN A 108 5.93 1.86 -4.88
N THR A 109 5.85 3.01 -4.20
CA THR A 109 6.22 4.32 -4.77
C THR A 109 7.72 4.55 -4.92
N ALA A 110 8.55 3.76 -4.25
CA ALA A 110 10.01 3.78 -4.41
C ALA A 110 10.56 2.36 -4.28
N SER A 111 11.66 2.06 -4.97
CA SER A 111 12.35 0.77 -4.82
C SER A 111 12.79 0.59 -3.36
N GLY A 112 12.45 -0.54 -2.75
CA GLY A 112 12.76 -0.84 -1.34
C GLY A 112 12.02 0.04 -0.34
N PHE A 113 10.86 0.59 -0.70
CA PHE A 113 9.99 1.32 0.22
C PHE A 113 9.44 0.39 1.30
N VAL A 114 8.85 -0.73 0.90
CA VAL A 114 8.58 -1.87 1.77
C VAL A 114 9.85 -2.72 1.78
N GLN A 115 10.54 -2.75 2.89
CA GLN A 115 11.82 -3.46 3.03
C GLN A 115 11.63 -4.93 3.34
N TYR A 116 10.46 -5.28 3.89
CA TYR A 116 10.09 -6.63 4.27
C TYR A 116 8.57 -6.80 4.13
N ALA A 117 8.14 -7.92 3.60
CA ALA A 117 6.77 -8.41 3.65
C ALA A 117 6.79 -9.94 3.73
N ASP A 118 5.99 -10.53 4.64
CA ASP A 118 5.90 -11.97 4.84
C ASP A 118 4.52 -12.37 5.35
N PHE A 119 4.19 -13.65 5.28
CA PHE A 119 2.95 -14.22 5.77
C PHE A 119 3.24 -15.36 6.74
N GLU A 120 2.83 -15.19 7.99
CA GLU A 120 2.99 -16.19 9.03
C GLU A 120 1.76 -16.14 9.98
N ASP A 121 1.30 -17.29 10.44
CA ASP A 121 0.20 -17.45 11.41
C ASP A 121 -1.08 -16.67 11.03
N GLY A 122 -1.39 -16.59 9.72
CA GLY A 122 -2.58 -15.91 9.22
C GLY A 122 -2.44 -14.39 9.11
N LYS A 123 -1.28 -13.83 9.38
CA LYS A 123 -1.01 -12.39 9.31
C LYS A 123 -0.01 -12.08 8.22
N ALA A 124 -0.26 -10.99 7.50
CA ALA A 124 0.76 -10.35 6.71
C ALA A 124 1.54 -9.40 7.61
N SER A 125 2.85 -9.59 7.68
CA SER A 125 3.78 -8.68 8.33
C SER A 125 4.51 -7.84 7.30
N PHE A 126 4.74 -6.57 7.59
CA PHE A 126 5.52 -5.70 6.70
C PHE A 126 6.22 -4.60 7.48
N TYR A 127 7.34 -4.14 6.90
CA TYR A 127 8.18 -3.11 7.50
C TYR A 127 8.52 -2.02 6.49
N ILE A 128 8.33 -0.77 6.92
CA ILE A 128 8.73 0.43 6.20
C ILE A 128 9.74 1.17 7.09
N GLY A 129 10.88 1.51 6.53
CA GLY A 129 11.94 2.19 7.26
C GLY A 129 11.60 3.61 7.68
N ALA A 130 12.46 4.19 8.50
CA ALA A 130 12.41 5.61 8.83
C ALA A 130 12.73 6.48 7.60
N ASP A 131 12.33 7.73 7.67
CA ASP A 131 12.72 8.76 6.70
C ASP A 131 14.25 8.99 6.77
N SER A 132 14.87 9.21 5.61
CA SER A 132 16.33 9.40 5.53
C SER A 132 16.83 10.72 6.14
N ASP A 133 15.96 11.72 6.17
CA ASP A 133 16.27 13.07 6.65
C ASP A 133 15.85 13.27 8.11
N ASP A 134 14.88 12.47 8.58
CA ASP A 134 14.36 12.51 9.94
C ASP A 134 14.00 11.10 10.44
N ALA A 135 14.93 10.44 11.10
CA ALA A 135 14.76 9.07 11.60
C ALA A 135 13.63 8.91 12.66
N THR A 136 13.07 10.01 13.16
CA THR A 136 11.92 9.98 14.06
C THR A 136 10.59 9.84 13.33
N LYS A 137 10.60 9.92 12.00
CA LYS A 137 9.44 9.79 11.11
C LYS A 137 9.52 8.55 10.24
N ILE A 138 8.37 8.03 9.89
CA ILE A 138 8.29 6.98 8.89
C ILE A 138 8.61 7.56 7.50
N LYS A 139 9.27 6.78 6.64
CA LYS A 139 9.40 7.12 5.22
C LYS A 139 8.02 7.18 4.58
N GLN A 140 7.62 8.35 4.09
CA GLN A 140 6.30 8.54 3.50
C GLN A 140 6.19 7.95 2.10
N GLY A 141 5.02 7.40 1.79
CA GLY A 141 4.74 6.80 0.48
C GLY A 141 3.56 5.84 0.52
N ASN A 142 3.41 5.11 -0.58
CA ASN A 142 2.32 4.17 -0.76
C ASN A 142 2.84 2.84 -1.30
N ALA A 143 2.21 1.75 -0.88
CA ALA A 143 2.41 0.43 -1.44
C ALA A 143 1.10 -0.34 -1.50
N VAL A 144 1.04 -1.33 -2.36
CA VAL A 144 0.00 -2.37 -2.35
C VAL A 144 0.66 -3.71 -2.09
N ILE A 145 0.23 -4.36 -1.01
CA ILE A 145 0.64 -5.73 -0.67
C ILE A 145 -0.48 -6.67 -1.11
N GLY A 146 -0.14 -7.72 -1.85
CA GLY A 146 -1.04 -8.74 -2.36
C GLY A 146 -0.98 -10.02 -1.54
N ALA A 147 -2.14 -10.66 -1.36
CA ALA A 147 -2.26 -12.03 -0.88
C ALA A 147 -2.40 -12.98 -2.08
N TYR A 148 -1.61 -14.02 -2.09
CA TYR A 148 -1.58 -15.03 -3.14
C TYR A 148 -1.98 -16.39 -2.57
N ASN A 149 -2.71 -17.18 -3.38
CA ASN A 149 -3.05 -18.56 -3.03
C ASN A 149 -1.91 -19.53 -3.40
N ALA A 150 -2.13 -20.83 -3.21
CA ALA A 150 -1.13 -21.85 -3.51
C ALA A 150 -0.88 -22.05 -5.02
N ASP A 151 -1.72 -21.49 -5.87
CA ASP A 151 -1.60 -21.53 -7.34
C ASP A 151 -0.96 -20.25 -7.90
N ASP A 152 -0.31 -19.43 -7.04
CA ASP A 152 0.29 -18.12 -7.37
C ASP A 152 -0.69 -17.09 -7.94
N GLU A 153 -1.99 -17.24 -7.67
CA GLU A 153 -2.98 -16.26 -8.07
C GLU A 153 -3.16 -15.21 -6.99
N LEU A 154 -3.18 -13.94 -7.38
CA LEU A 154 -3.55 -12.83 -6.49
C LEU A 154 -5.04 -12.95 -6.15
N ILE A 155 -5.36 -13.12 -4.87
CA ILE A 155 -6.73 -13.31 -4.37
C ILE A 155 -7.25 -12.10 -3.60
N TRP A 156 -6.37 -11.25 -3.08
CA TRP A 156 -6.69 -9.99 -2.41
C TRP A 156 -5.48 -9.07 -2.37
N SER A 157 -5.67 -7.82 -1.95
CA SER A 157 -4.60 -6.84 -1.77
C SER A 157 -5.02 -5.75 -0.81
N TRP A 158 -4.06 -5.11 -0.19
CA TRP A 158 -4.22 -3.99 0.74
C TRP A 158 -3.33 -2.83 0.34
N HIS A 159 -3.88 -1.63 0.42
CA HIS A 159 -3.12 -0.39 0.30
C HIS A 159 -2.46 -0.06 1.64
N ILE A 160 -1.16 0.13 1.63
CA ILE A 160 -0.38 0.61 2.76
C ILE A 160 -0.02 2.07 2.52
N TRP A 161 -0.55 2.92 3.37
CA TRP A 161 -0.33 4.36 3.33
C TRP A 161 0.59 4.78 4.48
N ALA A 162 1.89 4.88 4.21
CA ALA A 162 2.85 5.35 5.19
C ALA A 162 2.91 6.89 5.17
N THR A 163 2.58 7.49 6.29
CA THR A 163 2.43 8.94 6.40
C THR A 163 2.48 9.36 7.87
N ASP A 164 2.77 10.63 8.14
CA ASP A 164 2.62 11.26 9.44
C ASP A 164 1.17 11.72 9.72
N TYR A 165 0.26 11.48 8.78
CA TYR A 165 -1.14 11.83 8.90
C TYR A 165 -1.90 10.92 9.86
N ASP A 166 -2.60 11.53 10.79
CA ASP A 166 -3.53 10.87 11.68
C ASP A 166 -4.91 11.54 11.55
N PRO A 167 -5.94 10.84 11.02
CA PRO A 167 -7.28 11.41 10.90
C PRO A 167 -7.96 11.66 12.25
N ASP A 168 -7.50 11.01 13.32
CA ASP A 168 -8.07 11.16 14.66
C ASP A 168 -7.38 12.29 15.48
N ALA A 169 -6.27 12.82 14.96
CA ALA A 169 -5.59 13.96 15.57
C ALA A 169 -6.36 15.27 15.35
N GLU A 170 -6.07 16.27 16.17
CA GLU A 170 -6.59 17.63 15.99
C GLU A 170 -6.24 18.18 14.60
N GLY A 171 -7.24 18.60 13.83
CA GLY A 171 -7.08 19.07 12.45
C GLY A 171 -6.93 17.96 11.41
N GLY A 172 -7.00 16.69 11.80
CA GLY A 172 -6.98 15.55 10.87
C GLY A 172 -8.25 15.42 10.01
N THR A 173 -9.31 16.10 10.39
CA THR A 173 -10.60 16.08 9.69
C THR A 173 -11.11 17.48 9.36
N VAL A 174 -12.05 17.54 8.43
CA VAL A 174 -12.87 18.69 8.12
C VAL A 174 -14.35 18.30 8.17
N VAL A 175 -15.21 19.24 8.55
CA VAL A 175 -16.66 19.03 8.51
C VAL A 175 -17.23 19.79 7.34
N PHE A 176 -17.97 19.10 6.47
CA PHE A 176 -18.65 19.67 5.33
C PHE A 176 -20.04 19.03 5.18
N ASN A 177 -21.10 19.84 5.07
CA ASN A 177 -22.49 19.38 5.02
C ASN A 177 -22.86 18.35 6.09
N ASP A 178 -22.45 18.60 7.34
CA ASP A 178 -22.65 17.70 8.50
C ASP A 178 -21.93 16.35 8.41
N TYR A 179 -21.09 16.14 7.40
CA TYR A 179 -20.22 14.98 7.30
C TYR A 179 -18.80 15.29 7.80
N THR A 180 -18.23 14.38 8.54
CA THR A 180 -16.81 14.44 8.92
C THR A 180 -15.99 13.74 7.84
N LEU A 181 -15.10 14.47 7.18
CA LEU A 181 -14.24 13.98 6.11
C LEU A 181 -12.78 13.99 6.58
N MET A 182 -11.98 13.07 6.08
CA MET A 182 -10.53 13.21 6.17
C MET A 182 -10.11 14.52 5.50
N ASN A 183 -9.11 15.22 6.05
CA ASN A 183 -8.63 16.48 5.49
C ASN A 183 -7.74 16.30 4.25
N ARG A 184 -7.60 15.08 3.75
CA ARG A 184 -6.79 14.75 2.56
C ARG A 184 -7.32 13.52 1.82
N ASN A 185 -6.94 13.40 0.55
CA ASN A 185 -7.26 12.24 -0.27
C ASN A 185 -6.50 10.99 0.20
N LEU A 186 -7.05 9.81 -0.06
CA LEU A 186 -6.39 8.54 0.23
C LEU A 186 -5.02 8.47 -0.46
N GLY A 187 -3.99 8.14 0.30
CA GLY A 187 -2.62 8.06 -0.17
C GLY A 187 -1.88 9.40 -0.32
N ALA A 188 -2.54 10.53 -0.03
CA ALA A 188 -1.90 11.84 -0.10
C ALA A 188 -0.88 12.06 1.04
N GLN A 189 0.26 12.67 0.70
CA GLN A 189 1.31 12.99 1.67
C GLN A 189 1.22 14.43 2.19
N ALA A 190 0.31 15.23 1.65
CA ALA A 190 0.03 16.59 2.10
C ALA A 190 -1.45 16.96 1.90
N ASN A 191 -1.87 18.07 2.50
CA ASN A 191 -3.12 18.76 2.21
C ASN A 191 -2.85 20.28 2.02
N ASP A 192 -1.81 20.62 1.28
CA ASP A 192 -1.22 21.93 1.18
C ASP A 192 -1.04 22.28 -0.31
N ASN A 193 -1.47 23.47 -0.71
CA ASN A 193 -1.41 23.98 -2.07
C ASN A 193 -0.39 25.12 -2.25
N SER A 194 0.48 25.34 -1.27
CA SER A 194 1.42 26.48 -1.26
C SER A 194 2.52 26.40 -2.31
N THR A 195 2.83 25.20 -2.80
CA THR A 195 3.81 24.97 -3.88
C THR A 195 3.33 23.84 -4.80
N THR A 196 3.92 23.77 -6.01
CA THR A 196 3.59 22.69 -6.96
C THR A 196 3.88 21.30 -6.40
N ASP A 197 4.96 21.12 -5.64
CA ASP A 197 5.31 19.84 -5.01
C ASP A 197 4.29 19.45 -3.92
N LYS A 198 3.80 20.41 -3.16
CA LYS A 198 2.75 20.21 -2.16
C LYS A 198 1.42 19.86 -2.81
N ILE A 199 1.07 20.52 -3.91
CA ILE A 199 -0.14 20.16 -4.69
C ILE A 199 -0.03 18.74 -5.20
N LEU A 200 1.11 18.32 -5.78
CA LEU A 200 1.33 16.94 -6.22
C LEU A 200 1.20 15.96 -5.06
N ALA A 201 1.79 16.28 -3.92
CA ALA A 201 1.69 15.47 -2.71
C ALA A 201 0.25 15.36 -2.16
N SER A 202 -0.62 16.33 -2.48
CA SER A 202 -2.02 16.37 -2.05
C SER A 202 -2.98 15.59 -2.97
N TYR A 203 -2.58 15.21 -4.18
CA TYR A 203 -3.46 14.51 -5.11
C TYR A 203 -3.86 13.12 -4.59
N GLY A 204 -2.98 12.44 -3.87
CA GLY A 204 -3.23 11.08 -3.41
C GLY A 204 -3.22 10.07 -4.55
N LEU A 205 -4.04 9.06 -4.41
CA LEU A 205 -4.16 7.94 -5.35
C LEU A 205 -5.50 7.99 -6.09
N TYR A 206 -5.55 7.41 -7.28
CA TYR A 206 -6.75 7.35 -8.10
C TYR A 206 -7.44 6.00 -7.95
N TYR A 207 -8.76 6.00 -8.12
CA TYR A 207 -9.58 4.80 -8.03
C TYR A 207 -10.59 4.75 -9.17
N GLN A 208 -10.86 3.56 -9.67
CA GLN A 208 -12.06 3.32 -10.46
C GLN A 208 -13.22 3.02 -9.50
N TRP A 209 -14.36 3.65 -9.72
CA TRP A 209 -15.53 3.50 -8.84
C TRP A 209 -15.86 2.03 -8.55
N GLY A 210 -15.93 1.67 -7.29
CA GLY A 210 -16.22 0.31 -6.84
C GLY A 210 -15.00 -0.60 -6.69
N ARG A 211 -13.81 -0.21 -7.17
CA ARG A 211 -12.57 -0.97 -6.96
C ARG A 211 -11.89 -0.52 -5.67
N LYS A 212 -11.37 -1.49 -4.94
CA LYS A 212 -10.63 -1.25 -3.69
C LYS A 212 -9.17 -0.85 -3.91
N ASP A 213 -8.60 -1.21 -5.06
CA ASP A 213 -7.18 -1.04 -5.35
C ASP A 213 -6.89 0.31 -5.99
N PRO A 214 -5.91 1.04 -5.45
CA PRO A 214 -5.51 2.33 -5.97
C PRO A 214 -4.61 2.24 -7.20
N PHE A 215 -4.68 3.28 -8.02
CA PHE A 215 -3.73 3.59 -9.08
C PHE A 215 -2.84 4.75 -8.66
N ILE A 216 -1.57 4.70 -9.07
CA ILE A 216 -0.62 5.76 -8.79
C ILE A 216 -1.09 7.10 -9.39
N GLY A 217 -0.88 8.18 -8.65
CA GLY A 217 -1.17 9.54 -9.10
C GLY A 217 -0.20 10.06 -10.16
N PRO A 218 -0.39 11.30 -10.63
CA PRO A 218 0.48 11.92 -11.64
C PRO A 218 1.85 12.25 -11.07
N ASN A 219 2.83 12.42 -11.95
CA ASN A 219 4.19 12.83 -11.58
C ASN A 219 4.45 14.32 -11.85
N THR A 220 3.49 15.05 -12.40
CA THR A 220 3.64 16.47 -12.75
C THR A 220 2.37 17.24 -12.42
N TYR A 221 2.55 18.48 -11.98
CA TYR A 221 1.46 19.43 -11.78
C TYR A 221 1.08 20.07 -13.12
N GLN A 222 -0.20 20.01 -13.49
CA GLN A 222 -0.74 20.60 -14.74
C GLN A 222 0.01 20.20 -16.02
N GLY A 223 0.69 19.07 -16.02
CA GLY A 223 1.34 18.56 -17.22
C GLY A 223 0.32 18.10 -18.26
N SER A 224 0.51 18.51 -19.51
CA SER A 224 -0.36 18.11 -20.63
C SER A 224 -0.21 16.62 -20.99
N GLU A 225 0.80 15.97 -20.46
CA GLU A 225 1.15 14.57 -20.73
C GLU A 225 1.41 13.84 -19.41
N GLY A 226 0.36 13.70 -18.61
CA GLY A 226 0.45 13.04 -17.32
C GLY A 226 0.85 11.57 -17.45
N SER A 227 2.14 11.30 -17.37
CA SER A 227 2.59 9.97 -17.00
C SER A 227 2.36 9.79 -15.50
N GLY A 228 1.89 8.63 -15.08
CA GLY A 228 1.84 8.27 -13.67
C GLY A 228 3.23 8.34 -13.03
N ALA A 229 3.29 8.52 -11.73
CA ALA A 229 4.52 8.40 -10.98
C ALA A 229 5.12 6.99 -11.13
N SER A 230 6.37 6.83 -10.77
CA SER A 230 7.05 5.54 -10.88
C SER A 230 6.54 4.55 -9.85
N MET A 231 6.37 3.30 -10.26
CA MET A 231 6.05 2.17 -9.39
C MET A 231 7.11 1.09 -9.50
N TYR A 232 7.29 0.34 -8.41
CA TYR A 232 8.28 -0.72 -8.31
C TYR A 232 7.66 -1.96 -7.66
N SER A 233 8.06 -3.15 -8.08
CA SER A 233 7.72 -4.42 -7.43
C SER A 233 8.46 -4.60 -6.10
N GLY A 234 8.17 -5.64 -5.36
CA GLY A 234 8.91 -6.04 -4.15
C GLY A 234 10.41 -6.27 -4.42
N SER A 235 10.76 -6.77 -5.60
CA SER A 235 12.17 -6.93 -6.02
C SER A 235 12.86 -5.63 -6.44
N GLY A 236 12.15 -4.49 -6.43
CA GLY A 236 12.68 -3.19 -6.85
C GLY A 236 12.67 -2.94 -8.36
N SER A 237 12.11 -3.85 -9.15
CA SER A 237 11.97 -3.67 -10.59
C SER A 237 10.81 -2.72 -10.92
N ARG A 238 10.96 -1.92 -12.00
CA ARG A 238 9.86 -1.05 -12.46
C ARG A 238 8.64 -1.87 -12.87
N VAL A 239 7.47 -1.45 -12.40
CA VAL A 239 6.17 -1.95 -12.86
C VAL A 239 5.35 -0.83 -13.48
N TYR A 240 4.40 -1.19 -14.35
CA TYR A 240 3.62 -0.25 -15.12
C TYR A 240 2.14 -0.61 -15.07
N LEU A 241 1.29 0.41 -15.09
CA LEU A 241 -0.12 0.22 -15.34
C LEU A 241 -0.33 -0.37 -16.74
N LYS A 242 -1.25 -1.30 -16.83
CA LYS A 242 -1.74 -1.86 -18.08
C LYS A 242 -3.15 -1.33 -18.33
N MET A 243 -3.59 -1.34 -19.56
CA MET A 243 -4.97 -1.03 -19.93
C MET A 243 -5.63 -2.26 -20.53
N SER A 244 -6.89 -2.45 -20.23
CA SER A 244 -7.75 -3.48 -20.84
C SER A 244 -9.12 -2.87 -21.09
N GLU A 245 -9.75 -3.21 -22.21
CA GLU A 245 -11.15 -2.84 -22.43
C GLU A 245 -12.07 -3.74 -21.58
N SER A 246 -13.19 -3.18 -21.14
CA SER A 246 -14.23 -3.92 -20.44
C SER A 246 -14.88 -4.94 -21.36
N SER A 247 -15.04 -6.14 -20.87
CA SER A 247 -15.74 -7.27 -21.52
C SER A 247 -16.42 -8.12 -20.44
N ALA A 248 -17.13 -9.16 -20.86
CA ALA A 248 -17.72 -10.13 -19.93
C ALA A 248 -16.66 -10.82 -19.04
N GLU A 249 -15.41 -10.90 -19.50
CA GLU A 249 -14.28 -11.49 -18.76
C GLU A 249 -13.51 -10.47 -17.95
N THR A 250 -13.18 -9.31 -18.54
CA THR A 250 -12.29 -8.30 -17.94
C THR A 250 -13.02 -7.25 -17.13
N GLY A 251 -14.31 -6.99 -17.43
CA GLY A 251 -15.15 -6.02 -16.73
C GLY A 251 -15.84 -6.61 -15.48
N THR A 252 -15.14 -7.41 -14.67
CA THR A 252 -15.69 -8.08 -13.50
C THR A 252 -14.90 -7.73 -12.23
N MET A 253 -15.57 -7.79 -11.08
CA MET A 253 -14.90 -7.59 -9.78
C MET A 253 -13.79 -8.62 -9.56
N GLU A 254 -14.01 -9.87 -9.97
CA GLU A 254 -13.01 -10.92 -9.84
C GLU A 254 -11.75 -10.60 -10.64
N TYR A 255 -11.91 -10.21 -11.90
CA TYR A 255 -10.79 -9.79 -12.73
C TYR A 255 -10.07 -8.57 -12.15
N ALA A 256 -10.82 -7.57 -11.68
CA ALA A 256 -10.26 -6.35 -11.09
C ALA A 256 -9.42 -6.65 -9.83
N ILE A 257 -9.88 -7.56 -8.96
CA ILE A 257 -9.16 -8.00 -7.75
C ILE A 257 -7.85 -8.73 -8.13
N ARG A 258 -7.90 -9.63 -9.12
CA ARG A 258 -6.72 -10.36 -9.59
C ARG A 258 -5.73 -9.50 -10.37
N ASN A 259 -6.17 -8.33 -10.86
CA ASN A 259 -5.39 -7.46 -11.74
C ASN A 259 -5.38 -5.99 -11.25
N PRO A 260 -4.83 -5.69 -10.07
CA PRO A 260 -4.84 -4.33 -9.50
C PRO A 260 -4.04 -3.32 -10.34
N LEU A 261 -3.08 -3.77 -11.16
CA LEU A 261 -2.30 -2.92 -12.07
C LEU A 261 -2.94 -2.74 -13.46
N VAL A 262 -4.17 -3.22 -13.66
CA VAL A 262 -4.89 -3.04 -14.93
C VAL A 262 -5.97 -1.99 -14.76
N PHE A 263 -5.86 -0.88 -15.51
CA PHE A 263 -6.94 0.08 -15.66
C PHE A 263 -7.92 -0.46 -16.71
N ILE A 264 -9.17 -0.68 -16.33
CA ILE A 264 -10.20 -1.25 -17.22
C ILE A 264 -10.97 -0.09 -17.86
N THR A 265 -10.80 0.13 -19.15
CA THR A 265 -11.54 1.16 -19.88
C THR A 265 -12.94 0.67 -20.18
N GLY A 266 -13.94 1.51 -19.89
CA GLY A 266 -15.31 1.25 -20.29
C GLY A 266 -15.47 1.29 -21.83
N VAL A 267 -16.52 0.69 -22.30
CA VAL A 267 -16.93 0.68 -23.72
C VAL A 267 -18.35 1.26 -23.87
N ALA A 268 -18.77 1.57 -25.09
CA ALA A 268 -20.08 2.16 -25.35
C ALA A 268 -21.25 1.30 -24.81
N ASP A 269 -21.10 -0.01 -24.85
CA ASP A 269 -22.11 -0.98 -24.36
C ASP A 269 -22.29 -0.91 -22.83
N THR A 270 -21.32 -0.35 -22.10
CA THR A 270 -21.37 -0.18 -20.63
C THR A 270 -21.51 1.28 -20.20
N ASP A 271 -21.96 2.17 -21.08
CA ASP A 271 -21.99 3.64 -20.83
C ASP A 271 -20.61 4.18 -20.41
N ASN A 272 -19.54 3.61 -20.93
CA ASN A 272 -18.15 3.85 -20.57
C ASN A 272 -17.79 3.51 -19.11
N ASP A 273 -18.61 2.71 -18.42
CA ASP A 273 -18.25 2.14 -17.13
C ASP A 273 -17.29 0.96 -17.33
N TRP A 274 -16.36 0.76 -16.37
CA TRP A 274 -15.44 -0.35 -16.40
C TRP A 274 -16.12 -1.70 -16.09
N LEU A 275 -17.23 -1.67 -15.33
CA LEU A 275 -17.98 -2.85 -14.94
C LEU A 275 -18.90 -3.30 -16.09
N TRP A 276 -18.67 -4.50 -16.63
CA TRP A 276 -19.41 -5.00 -17.78
C TRP A 276 -20.91 -5.19 -17.51
N SER A 277 -21.28 -5.53 -16.28
CA SER A 277 -22.69 -5.65 -15.88
C SER A 277 -23.41 -4.30 -15.79
N GLY A 278 -22.72 -3.21 -16.04
CA GLY A 278 -23.22 -1.85 -15.92
C GLY A 278 -22.95 -1.23 -14.56
N ARG A 279 -23.16 0.08 -14.47
CA ARG A 279 -22.90 0.89 -13.30
C ARG A 279 -23.60 0.35 -12.05
N SER A 280 -22.86 0.24 -10.95
CA SER A 280 -23.39 -0.08 -9.63
C SER A 280 -22.93 0.95 -8.59
N ASN A 281 -23.86 1.74 -8.09
CA ASN A 281 -23.56 2.76 -7.07
C ASN A 281 -23.27 2.16 -5.70
N GLY A 282 -23.71 0.92 -5.43
CA GLY A 282 -23.55 0.24 -4.14
C GLY A 282 -22.19 -0.42 -3.94
N LEU A 283 -21.28 -0.42 -4.92
CA LEU A 283 -19.99 -1.12 -4.80
C LEU A 283 -19.13 -0.60 -3.66
N TRP A 284 -19.18 0.69 -3.35
CA TRP A 284 -18.50 1.29 -2.20
C TRP A 284 -19.44 1.61 -1.03
N SER A 285 -20.74 1.27 -1.16
CA SER A 285 -21.78 1.68 -0.20
C SER A 285 -21.83 3.19 0.05
N ALA A 286 -21.51 3.98 -0.97
CA ALA A 286 -21.49 5.44 -0.92
C ALA A 286 -22.89 6.04 -1.06
N ASP A 287 -23.91 5.41 -0.49
CA ASP A 287 -25.29 5.89 -0.43
C ASP A 287 -25.56 6.44 0.98
N ASP A 288 -26.25 7.57 1.08
CA ASP A 288 -26.64 8.18 2.35
C ASP A 288 -27.48 7.25 3.25
N ASN A 289 -28.17 6.28 2.64
CA ASN A 289 -29.01 5.33 3.35
C ASN A 289 -28.29 4.03 3.75
N VAL A 290 -27.00 3.85 3.39
CA VAL A 290 -26.21 2.69 3.73
C VAL A 290 -25.24 3.06 4.83
N ALA A 291 -25.41 2.48 6.01
CA ALA A 291 -24.53 2.74 7.15
C ALA A 291 -23.23 1.91 7.09
N ASP A 292 -23.27 0.75 6.42
CA ASP A 292 -22.17 -0.21 6.47
C ASP A 292 -21.17 0.00 5.31
N LYS A 293 -19.91 -0.09 5.65
CA LYS A 293 -18.81 -0.11 4.70
C LYS A 293 -18.85 -1.38 3.86
N SER A 294 -18.77 -1.25 2.52
CA SER A 294 -18.71 -2.43 1.65
C SER A 294 -17.35 -3.12 1.72
N VAL A 295 -17.31 -4.39 1.29
CA VAL A 295 -16.06 -5.17 1.17
C VAL A 295 -15.06 -4.52 0.19
N ASN A 296 -15.55 -3.76 -0.79
CA ASN A 296 -14.73 -3.09 -1.80
C ASN A 296 -14.39 -1.63 -1.48
N ASP A 297 -14.85 -1.11 -0.34
CA ASP A 297 -14.54 0.27 0.04
C ASP A 297 -13.03 0.43 0.31
N PRO A 298 -12.34 1.39 -0.34
CA PRO A 298 -10.89 1.54 -0.26
C PRO A 298 -10.39 2.24 1.01
N CYS A 299 -11.29 2.79 1.84
CA CYS A 299 -10.89 3.59 2.98
C CYS A 299 -10.30 2.74 4.13
N PRO A 300 -9.54 3.35 5.04
CA PRO A 300 -9.05 2.73 6.26
C PRO A 300 -10.17 2.28 7.20
N TYR A 301 -9.80 1.52 8.23
CA TYR A 301 -10.72 1.12 9.30
C TYR A 301 -11.38 2.34 9.95
N GLY A 302 -12.66 2.25 10.26
CA GLY A 302 -13.46 3.37 10.80
C GLY A 302 -13.90 4.41 9.78
N TRP A 303 -13.39 4.37 8.55
CA TRP A 303 -13.70 5.29 7.47
C TRP A 303 -14.33 4.60 6.27
N ARG A 304 -15.14 5.34 5.50
CA ARG A 304 -15.76 4.86 4.25
C ARG A 304 -15.76 5.95 3.19
N VAL A 305 -15.98 5.57 1.94
CA VAL A 305 -16.19 6.54 0.86
C VAL A 305 -17.37 7.43 1.21
N ALA A 306 -17.18 8.73 1.08
CA ALA A 306 -18.20 9.72 1.40
C ALA A 306 -19.40 9.60 0.44
N PRO A 307 -20.64 9.68 0.95
CA PRO A 307 -21.82 9.69 0.11
C PRO A 307 -21.96 11.00 -0.66
N SER A 308 -22.79 10.99 -1.69
CA SER A 308 -23.00 12.16 -2.57
C SER A 308 -23.49 13.40 -1.81
N GLY A 309 -24.27 13.21 -0.75
CA GLY A 309 -24.76 14.28 0.11
C GLY A 309 -23.65 15.09 0.77
N ALA A 310 -22.50 14.47 1.04
CA ALA A 310 -21.34 15.19 1.58
C ALA A 310 -20.84 16.31 0.65
N PHE A 311 -21.08 16.21 -0.66
CA PHE A 311 -20.62 17.15 -1.67
C PHE A 311 -21.76 17.94 -2.35
N ALA A 312 -22.98 17.90 -1.82
CA ALA A 312 -24.17 18.45 -2.46
C ALA A 312 -24.03 19.92 -2.87
N ASP A 313 -23.34 20.72 -2.07
CA ASP A 313 -23.15 22.16 -2.31
C ASP A 313 -21.73 22.52 -2.77
N LEU A 314 -20.89 21.51 -3.03
CA LEU A 314 -19.52 21.75 -3.50
C LEU A 314 -19.55 22.36 -4.90
N ARG A 315 -18.94 23.52 -5.06
CA ARG A 315 -18.79 24.21 -6.34
C ARG A 315 -17.32 24.51 -6.61
N ILE A 316 -16.87 24.12 -7.79
CA ILE A 316 -15.55 24.54 -8.26
C ILE A 316 -15.71 25.93 -8.87
N VAL A 317 -15.09 26.94 -8.29
CA VAL A 317 -15.10 28.32 -8.76
C VAL A 317 -13.73 28.67 -9.33
N GLY A 318 -13.62 28.68 -10.66
CA GLY A 318 -12.37 29.00 -11.37
C GLY A 318 -11.40 27.80 -11.42
N THR A 319 -10.18 28.09 -11.88
CA THR A 319 -9.06 27.15 -11.85
C THR A 319 -8.18 27.52 -10.67
N PRO A 320 -8.04 26.68 -9.63
CA PRO A 320 -7.18 27.01 -8.50
C PRO A 320 -5.74 27.25 -8.96
N ALA A 321 -5.11 28.28 -8.44
CA ALA A 321 -3.69 28.54 -8.62
C ALA A 321 -2.90 28.10 -7.38
N VAL A 322 -1.58 28.04 -7.51
CA VAL A 322 -0.70 27.76 -6.36
C VAL A 322 -0.88 28.85 -5.30
N GLY A 323 -1.19 28.43 -4.08
CA GLY A 323 -1.42 29.35 -2.95
C GLY A 323 -2.87 29.83 -2.79
N ASP A 324 -3.78 29.43 -3.68
CA ASP A 324 -5.21 29.72 -3.47
C ASP A 324 -5.75 28.90 -2.28
N GLU A 325 -6.50 29.53 -1.40
CA GLU A 325 -7.29 28.83 -0.40
C GLU A 325 -8.50 28.17 -1.08
N THR A 326 -8.65 26.86 -0.90
CA THR A 326 -9.77 26.07 -1.45
C THR A 326 -10.80 25.77 -0.38
#